data_7210f7d5b5a015b24b905356ad1b6b4f
#
_entry.id   7210f7d5b5a015b24b905356ad1b6b4f
#
_cell.length_a   1.000
_cell.length_b   1.000
_cell.length_c   1.000
_cell.angle_alpha   90.00
_cell.angle_beta   90.00
_cell.angle_gamma   90.00
#
_symmetry.space_group_name_H-M   'P 1'
#
loop_
_entity.id
_entity.type
_entity.pdbx_description
1 polymer ?
#
loop_
_entity_poly.entity_id
_entity_poly.type
_entity_poly.pdbx_seq_one_letter_code
_entity_poly.pdbx_strand_id
1 'polypeptide(L)'
;MAWTNNVLRVNLTDGTCASEPLNTEWAKKYLGSRGLATKYYVEECDPKVDPLSADNKLIFATGPLTGTAAPTSGRWTVITKGPLTGAIACSNSGGFFGAELKNAGWDMVIFEGKSAGPVYLDINNDKAELK
;
A
#
# COMPACT_ATOMS: atom_id res chain seq x y z
N MET A 1 -1.56 15.61 11.52
CA MET A 1 -1.23 14.27 12.05
C MET A 1 -0.26 13.59 11.10
N ALA A 2 0.69 12.80 11.61
CA ALA A 2 1.69 12.11 10.77
C ALA A 2 1.07 10.94 9.98
N TRP A 3 0.08 10.27 10.55
CA TRP A 3 -0.68 9.19 9.91
C TRP A 3 -2.17 9.49 9.91
N THR A 4 -2.88 8.99 8.90
CA THR A 4 -4.35 9.02 8.83
C THR A 4 -4.98 7.90 9.65
N ASN A 5 -4.17 6.91 10.03
CA ASN A 5 -4.54 5.69 10.77
C ASN A 5 -5.44 4.72 10.00
N ASN A 6 -5.47 4.82 8.68
CA ASN A 6 -6.27 3.95 7.83
C ASN A 6 -5.44 3.24 6.78
N VAL A 7 -5.71 1.97 6.57
CA VAL A 7 -5.20 1.13 5.49
C VAL A 7 -6.38 0.70 4.63
N LEU A 8 -6.25 0.83 3.33
CA LEU A 8 -7.21 0.32 2.37
C LEU A 8 -6.79 -1.10 1.93
N ARG A 9 -7.64 -2.07 2.20
CA ARG A 9 -7.46 -3.45 1.72
C ARG A 9 -8.33 -3.68 0.51
N VAL A 10 -7.70 -4.10 -0.59
CA VAL A 10 -8.35 -4.34 -1.88
C VAL A 10 -8.17 -5.79 -2.27
N ASN A 11 -9.25 -6.56 -2.25
CA ASN A 11 -9.25 -7.94 -2.71
C ASN A 11 -9.70 -8.00 -4.16
N LEU A 12 -8.75 -8.31 -5.05
CA LEU A 12 -8.98 -8.37 -6.49
C LEU A 12 -9.78 -9.61 -6.92
N THR A 13 -9.80 -10.66 -6.11
CA THR A 13 -10.56 -11.88 -6.40
C THR A 13 -12.05 -11.66 -6.15
N ASP A 14 -12.38 -11.04 -5.01
CA ASP A 14 -13.76 -10.84 -4.58
C ASP A 14 -14.32 -9.48 -5.04
N GLY A 15 -13.46 -8.60 -5.56
CA GLY A 15 -13.85 -7.25 -5.98
C GLY A 15 -14.18 -6.32 -4.81
N THR A 16 -13.64 -6.59 -3.60
CA THR A 16 -13.99 -5.85 -2.39
C THR A 16 -12.93 -4.86 -1.97
N CYS A 17 -13.36 -3.73 -1.41
CA CYS A 17 -12.53 -2.71 -0.80
C CYS A 17 -12.96 -2.52 0.65
N ALA A 18 -12.03 -2.64 1.59
CA ALA A 18 -12.31 -2.53 3.03
C ALA A 18 -11.29 -1.61 3.71
N SER A 19 -11.76 -0.81 4.66
CA SER A 19 -10.90 -0.01 5.54
C SER A 19 -10.54 -0.82 6.77
N GLU A 20 -9.26 -0.80 7.15
CA GLU A 20 -8.78 -1.35 8.41
C GLU A 20 -7.91 -0.32 9.15
N PRO A 21 -7.82 -0.41 10.48
CA PRO A 21 -6.97 0.50 11.24
C PRO A 21 -5.49 0.21 10.99
N LEU A 22 -4.70 1.28 10.86
CA LEU A 22 -3.24 1.17 10.79
C LEU A 22 -2.70 0.59 12.10
N ASN A 23 -1.76 -0.36 12.00
CA ASN A 23 -1.04 -0.83 13.17
C ASN A 23 -0.08 0.27 13.69
N THR A 24 -0.52 1.02 14.68
CA THR A 24 0.21 2.18 15.22
C THR A 24 1.51 1.80 15.91
N GLU A 25 1.60 0.60 16.50
CA GLU A 25 2.85 0.11 17.09
C GLU A 25 3.91 -0.17 16.02
N TRP A 26 3.50 -0.72 14.88
CA TRP A 26 4.40 -0.87 13.75
C TRP A 26 4.75 0.48 13.12
N ALA A 27 3.78 1.40 13.02
CA ALA A 27 4.03 2.73 12.49
C ALA A 27 5.05 3.50 13.34
N LYS A 28 5.01 3.41 14.67
CA LYS A 28 6.01 4.00 15.57
C LYS A 28 7.41 3.41 15.37
N LYS A 29 7.52 2.10 15.09
CA LYS A 29 8.80 1.40 14.92
C LYS A 29 9.40 1.57 13.52
N TYR A 30 8.56 1.51 12.49
CA TYR A 30 8.97 1.47 11.07
C TYR A 30 8.65 2.76 10.31
N LEU A 31 8.06 3.75 10.97
CA LEU A 31 7.72 5.09 10.49
C LEU A 31 6.64 5.11 9.40
N GLY A 32 6.87 4.57 8.26
CA GLY A 32 5.96 4.59 7.10
C GLY A 32 6.64 4.18 5.82
N SER A 33 5.97 4.38 4.70
CA SER A 33 6.49 4.11 3.37
C SER A 33 7.16 2.73 3.29
N ARG A 34 8.41 2.64 2.82
CA ARG A 34 9.12 1.38 2.65
C ARG A 34 9.20 0.54 3.93
N GLY A 35 9.57 1.15 5.06
CA GLY A 35 9.77 0.41 6.31
C GLY A 35 8.49 -0.27 6.81
N LEU A 36 7.41 0.50 6.89
CA LEU A 36 6.12 -0.01 7.37
C LEU A 36 5.48 -0.99 6.37
N ALA A 37 5.50 -0.66 5.07
CA ALA A 37 4.97 -1.56 4.04
C ALA A 37 5.71 -2.90 4.00
N THR A 38 7.04 -2.90 4.16
CA THR A 38 7.83 -4.14 4.27
C THR A 38 7.42 -4.95 5.50
N LYS A 39 7.16 -4.29 6.64
CA LYS A 39 6.69 -4.98 7.85
C LYS A 39 5.34 -5.67 7.61
N TYR A 40 4.37 -4.97 7.02
CA TYR A 40 3.09 -5.59 6.65
C TYR A 40 3.31 -6.77 5.69
N TYR A 41 4.13 -6.58 4.66
CA TYR A 41 4.41 -7.62 3.68
C TYR A 41 4.99 -8.89 4.32
N VAL A 42 5.99 -8.76 5.19
CA VAL A 42 6.67 -9.91 5.84
C VAL A 42 5.75 -10.64 6.82
N GLU A 43 4.83 -9.94 7.47
CA GLU A 43 3.89 -10.57 8.40
C GLU A 43 2.75 -11.32 7.67
N GLU A 44 2.39 -10.85 6.47
CA GLU A 44 1.20 -11.34 5.77
C GLU A 44 1.48 -12.26 4.58
N CYS A 45 2.73 -12.30 4.08
CA CYS A 45 3.11 -13.12 2.94
C CYS A 45 4.08 -14.22 3.33
N ASP A 46 3.83 -15.44 2.85
CA ASP A 46 4.80 -16.53 2.94
C ASP A 46 6.07 -16.16 2.15
N PRO A 47 7.27 -16.27 2.74
CA PRO A 47 8.53 -16.05 2.01
C PRO A 47 8.69 -16.89 0.74
N LYS A 48 8.00 -18.01 0.65
CA LYS A 48 8.02 -18.92 -0.49
C LYS A 48 6.92 -18.64 -1.54
N VAL A 49 6.09 -17.61 -1.31
CA VAL A 49 5.00 -17.27 -2.25
C VAL A 49 5.52 -17.11 -3.67
N ASP A 50 4.79 -17.63 -4.65
CA ASP A 50 5.06 -17.32 -6.05
C ASP A 50 4.72 -15.84 -6.30
N PRO A 51 5.69 -15.02 -6.75
CA PRO A 51 5.47 -13.59 -6.94
C PRO A 51 4.40 -13.24 -7.97
N LEU A 52 4.03 -14.16 -8.87
CA LEU A 52 2.99 -13.96 -9.87
C LEU A 52 1.65 -14.63 -9.50
N SER A 53 1.57 -15.25 -8.33
CA SER A 53 0.34 -15.88 -7.84
C SER A 53 -0.61 -14.87 -7.19
N ALA A 54 -1.86 -15.30 -6.98
CA ALA A 54 -2.86 -14.55 -6.23
C ALA A 54 -2.52 -14.41 -4.73
N ASP A 55 -1.62 -15.24 -4.23
CA ASP A 55 -1.21 -15.23 -2.81
C ASP A 55 -0.15 -14.15 -2.52
N ASN A 56 0.47 -13.58 -3.55
CA ASN A 56 1.37 -12.43 -3.39
C ASN A 56 0.56 -11.16 -3.11
N LYS A 57 1.20 -10.19 -2.47
CA LYS A 57 0.62 -8.87 -2.21
C LYS A 57 1.40 -7.77 -2.90
N LEU A 58 0.69 -6.70 -3.26
CA LEU A 58 1.25 -5.45 -3.77
C LEU A 58 0.82 -4.33 -2.84
N ILE A 59 1.77 -3.65 -2.21
CA ILE A 59 1.51 -2.65 -1.19
C ILE A 59 1.99 -1.29 -1.66
N PHE A 60 1.09 -0.31 -1.71
CA PHE A 60 1.39 1.11 -1.93
C PHE A 60 1.35 1.82 -0.58
N ALA A 61 2.41 2.53 -0.23
CA ALA A 61 2.50 3.16 1.09
C ALA A 61 3.04 4.59 1.01
N THR A 62 2.42 5.46 1.79
CA THR A 62 2.86 6.83 2.03
C THR A 62 3.71 6.91 3.29
N GLY A 63 4.46 7.99 3.44
CA GLY A 63 5.21 8.28 4.65
C GLY A 63 4.47 9.27 5.56
N PRO A 64 4.93 9.46 6.80
CA PRO A 64 4.30 10.40 7.74
C PRO A 64 4.34 11.86 7.26
N LEU A 65 5.30 12.22 6.42
CA LEU A 65 5.40 13.57 5.85
C LEU A 65 4.78 13.70 4.46
N THR A 66 4.29 12.60 3.87
CA THR A 66 3.66 12.65 2.55
C THR A 66 2.40 13.51 2.58
N GLY A 67 2.27 14.42 1.61
CA GLY A 67 1.13 15.35 1.51
C GLY A 67 1.18 16.52 2.49
N THR A 68 2.29 16.73 3.21
CA THR A 68 2.47 17.88 4.10
C THR A 68 3.22 19.03 3.40
N ALA A 69 3.42 20.15 4.08
CA ALA A 69 4.23 21.28 3.63
C ALA A 69 5.76 21.01 3.67
N ALA A 70 6.19 19.82 4.08
CA ALA A 70 7.61 19.46 4.09
C ALA A 70 8.16 19.41 2.65
N PRO A 71 9.41 19.87 2.41
CA PRO A 71 10.03 19.75 1.10
C PRO A 71 10.04 18.29 0.61
N THR A 72 9.79 18.08 -0.68
CA THR A 72 9.79 16.75 -1.33
C THR A 72 8.77 15.75 -0.77
N SER A 73 7.68 16.22 -0.19
CA SER A 73 6.66 15.40 0.50
C SER A 73 5.70 14.62 -0.43
N GLY A 74 5.96 14.53 -1.73
CA GLY A 74 5.16 13.74 -2.68
C GLY A 74 5.57 12.26 -2.81
N ARG A 75 6.58 11.80 -2.08
CA ARG A 75 7.10 10.42 -2.24
C ARG A 75 6.19 9.36 -1.63
N TRP A 76 6.06 8.27 -2.38
CA TRP A 76 5.39 7.04 -1.96
C TRP A 76 6.17 5.83 -2.46
N THR A 77 5.85 4.66 -1.96
CA THR A 77 6.63 3.44 -2.20
C THR A 77 5.71 2.29 -2.55
N VAL A 78 6.17 1.41 -3.43
CA VAL A 78 5.55 0.11 -3.73
C VAL A 78 6.41 -1.00 -3.16
N ILE A 79 5.80 -1.95 -2.46
CA ILE A 79 6.45 -3.16 -1.93
C ILE A 79 5.71 -4.38 -2.46
N THR A 80 6.48 -5.35 -2.93
CA THR A 80 6.00 -6.67 -3.34
C THR A 80 7.17 -7.64 -3.40
N LYS A 81 6.94 -8.90 -3.76
CA LYS A 81 8.00 -9.84 -4.15
C LYS A 81 8.28 -9.73 -5.64
N GLY A 82 9.53 -9.51 -5.99
CA GLY A 82 9.97 -9.40 -7.38
C GLY A 82 10.09 -10.76 -8.05
N PRO A 83 9.49 -10.98 -9.25
CA PRO A 83 9.55 -12.27 -9.93
C PRO A 83 10.94 -12.64 -10.43
N LEU A 84 11.77 -11.66 -10.75
CA LEU A 84 13.12 -11.92 -11.24
C LEU A 84 14.08 -12.37 -10.14
N THR A 85 14.00 -11.75 -8.97
CA THR A 85 14.97 -11.98 -7.87
C THR A 85 14.45 -12.91 -6.80
N GLY A 86 13.13 -13.11 -6.70
CA GLY A 86 12.49 -13.82 -5.60
C GLY A 86 12.62 -13.10 -4.23
N ALA A 87 13.14 -11.88 -4.22
CA ALA A 87 13.31 -11.06 -3.03
C ALA A 87 12.25 -9.95 -2.97
N ILE A 88 12.18 -9.27 -1.81
CA ILE A 88 11.35 -8.07 -1.67
C ILE A 88 11.83 -7.00 -2.66
N ALA A 89 10.94 -6.56 -3.53
CA ALA A 89 11.13 -5.44 -4.43
C ALA A 89 10.56 -4.18 -3.81
N CYS A 90 11.33 -3.10 -3.89
CA CYS A 90 10.95 -1.79 -3.43
C CYS A 90 11.11 -0.78 -4.58
N SER A 91 10.03 -0.11 -4.94
CA SER A 91 10.04 0.97 -5.92
C SER A 91 9.54 2.25 -5.29
N ASN A 92 10.11 3.39 -5.68
CA ASN A 92 9.70 4.71 -5.22
C ASN A 92 9.21 5.55 -6.39
N SER A 93 8.18 6.35 -6.14
CA SER A 93 7.71 7.36 -7.07
C SER A 93 7.46 8.68 -6.37
N GLY A 94 7.48 9.76 -7.13
CA GLY A 94 7.10 11.10 -6.70
C GLY A 94 5.78 11.53 -7.34
N GLY A 95 5.64 12.83 -7.56
CA GLY A 95 4.42 13.43 -8.14
C GLY A 95 3.30 13.59 -7.12
N PHE A 96 2.08 13.63 -7.60
CA PHE A 96 0.91 13.98 -6.78
C PHE A 96 0.23 12.77 -6.12
N PHE A 97 0.38 11.56 -6.68
CA PHE A 97 -0.35 10.38 -6.23
C PHE A 97 -0.22 10.13 -4.71
N GLY A 98 1.00 10.19 -4.16
CA GLY A 98 1.21 9.95 -2.74
C GLY A 98 0.49 10.98 -1.86
N ALA A 99 0.53 12.26 -2.25
CA ALA A 99 -0.15 13.33 -1.55
C ALA A 99 -1.68 13.18 -1.62
N GLU A 100 -2.21 12.87 -2.82
CA GLU A 100 -3.64 12.66 -3.02
C GLU A 100 -4.16 11.45 -2.23
N LEU A 101 -3.41 10.32 -2.23
CA LEU A 101 -3.76 9.15 -1.43
C LEU A 101 -3.82 9.49 0.06
N LYS A 102 -2.84 10.26 0.54
CA LYS A 102 -2.79 10.71 1.93
C LYS A 102 -3.95 11.66 2.27
N ASN A 103 -4.25 12.62 1.37
CA ASN A 103 -5.34 13.56 1.52
C ASN A 103 -6.71 12.88 1.48
N ALA A 104 -6.83 11.80 0.70
CA ALA A 104 -8.02 10.93 0.70
C ALA A 104 -8.21 10.14 2.00
N GLY A 105 -7.22 10.17 2.90
CA GLY A 105 -7.34 9.56 4.23
C GLY A 105 -6.66 8.20 4.37
N TRP A 106 -5.76 7.82 3.44
CA TRP A 106 -5.12 6.51 3.44
C TRP A 106 -3.61 6.59 3.62
N ASP A 107 -3.07 5.84 4.57
CA ASP A 107 -1.63 5.68 4.74
C ASP A 107 -1.06 4.62 3.81
N MET A 108 -1.87 3.63 3.44
CA MET A 108 -1.45 2.46 2.68
C MET A 108 -2.62 1.86 1.92
N VAL A 109 -2.33 1.28 0.75
CA VAL A 109 -3.24 0.39 0.00
C VAL A 109 -2.56 -0.97 -0.14
N ILE A 110 -3.25 -2.03 0.24
CA ILE A 110 -2.79 -3.42 0.12
C ILE A 110 -3.68 -4.13 -0.88
N PHE A 111 -3.12 -4.50 -2.01
CA PHE A 111 -3.77 -5.33 -3.01
C PHE A 111 -3.46 -6.81 -2.75
N GLU A 112 -4.48 -7.63 -2.77
CA GLU A 112 -4.39 -9.08 -2.63
C GLU A 112 -5.35 -9.79 -3.61
N GLY A 113 -5.09 -11.06 -3.87
CA GLY A 113 -5.88 -11.82 -4.82
C GLY A 113 -5.52 -11.52 -6.28
N LYS A 114 -6.39 -11.97 -7.19
CA LYS A 114 -6.22 -11.82 -8.64
C LYS A 114 -7.56 -11.60 -9.32
N SER A 115 -7.68 -10.54 -10.08
CA SER A 115 -8.86 -10.26 -10.92
C SER A 115 -8.89 -11.17 -12.16
N ALA A 116 -10.08 -11.49 -12.62
CA ALA A 116 -10.30 -12.25 -13.87
C ALA A 116 -9.97 -11.44 -15.14
N GLY A 117 -9.99 -10.12 -15.05
CA GLY A 117 -9.68 -9.20 -16.15
C GLY A 117 -9.04 -7.90 -15.66
N PRO A 118 -8.68 -6.98 -16.56
CA PRO A 118 -8.19 -5.67 -16.17
C PRO A 118 -9.21 -4.91 -15.34
N VAL A 119 -8.75 -4.34 -14.22
CA VAL A 119 -9.54 -3.49 -13.32
C VAL A 119 -8.72 -2.27 -12.92
N TYR A 120 -9.38 -1.21 -12.51
CA TYR A 120 -8.72 -0.10 -11.86
C TYR A 120 -9.39 0.24 -10.52
N LEU A 121 -8.61 0.74 -9.59
CA LEU A 121 -9.08 1.19 -8.29
C LEU A 121 -9.43 2.67 -8.36
N ASP A 122 -10.67 3.00 -8.07
CA ASP A 122 -11.16 4.37 -7.92
C ASP A 122 -11.27 4.70 -6.43
N ILE A 123 -10.54 5.74 -5.99
CA ILE A 123 -10.57 6.23 -4.61
C ILE A 123 -11.11 7.66 -4.61
N ASN A 124 -12.21 7.85 -3.92
CA ASN A 124 -12.80 9.17 -3.69
C ASN A 124 -12.98 9.37 -2.18
N ASN A 125 -11.97 9.98 -1.55
CA ASN A 125 -11.85 10.14 -0.11
C ASN A 125 -11.98 8.80 0.63
N ASP A 126 -12.97 8.63 1.48
CA ASP A 126 -13.23 7.44 2.28
C ASP A 126 -13.87 6.27 1.49
N LYS A 127 -14.24 6.51 0.23
CA LYS A 127 -14.83 5.51 -0.66
C LYS A 127 -13.81 4.99 -1.64
N ALA A 128 -13.76 3.67 -1.78
CA ALA A 128 -12.94 2.99 -2.76
C ALA A 128 -13.74 1.86 -3.44
N GLU A 129 -13.59 1.74 -4.75
CA GLU A 129 -14.25 0.70 -5.54
C GLU A 129 -13.36 0.23 -6.69
N LEU A 130 -13.50 -1.05 -7.06
CA LEU A 130 -12.90 -1.61 -8.27
C LEU A 130 -13.87 -1.47 -9.44
N LYS A 131 -13.35 -1.00 -10.58
CA LYS A 131 -14.08 -0.80 -11.84
C LYS A 131 -13.41 -1.50 -13.00
#